data_b52a66d9e5d9c8b8ce8500935e85cb23
#
_entry.id   b52a66d9e5d9c8b8ce8500935e85cb23
#
_cell.length_a   1.000
_cell.length_b   1.000
_cell.length_c   1.000
_cell.angle_alpha   90.00
_cell.angle_beta   90.00
_cell.angle_gamma   90.00
#
_symmetry.space_group_name_H-M   'P 1'
#
loop_
_entity.id
_entity.type
_entity.pdbx_description
1 polymer ?
#
loop_
_entity_poly.entity_id
_entity_poly.type
_entity_poly.pdbx_seq_one_letter_code
_entity_poly.pdbx_strand_id
1 'polypeptide(L)'
;MKKTILAALAVAAPAILSAQSAVDAYTLSQTETRGTARFMSMGGAFTALGGDLSTLTQNPAGIGVYRRSEIGATLDISPRNISANTGDYNIGTSKTKVSCNNFGYIGTVRLDGALRTFSWGATYNRVASFDRTFKAYNGSSPSSVTDYIAAFTGNVPEADLSFGDNANPYNPYYDSNNDWLSILAYNSYMINPTSTGYQGLSNRSTVGDAESIVQERGYVDEYNIDFGGNVSDVFMWGIGFGITDLSYSSTTFYSESMSNATIASNEGLVKGDAGVWLDNWRAISGTGFNMKFGVIVKPIDMLRIGAAIHTPTWYSISNNAYAESQYSYLNPAAEEGNGNPLQGSEYTEDLYYNFNMNSPWKFMVGAAAVIGNSGIVSVDYERQAYNDIKVSSQNGWGSYASNDPVNDDIKNYFKAADIIRIGAEFRVTPRFSLRAGYNYSTSTAKSEVLDGDVEVYTAGMNPAYTLNRDAFAISFGLGYRYKAFYIDGAYIYRNKKSTYHAFTNYADVKAPTADLTETTNSIVVSAGFKF
;
A
#
# COMPACT_ATOMS: atom_id res chain seq x y z
N MET A 1 -0.16 -35.29 27.59
CA MET A 1 1.11 -34.67 27.96
C MET A 1 2.22 -35.28 27.14
N LYS A 2 2.65 -34.64 26.10
CA LYS A 2 3.99 -34.75 25.45
C LYS A 2 4.02 -33.63 24.41
N LYS A 3 4.62 -32.49 24.76
CA LYS A 3 4.97 -31.41 23.84
C LYS A 3 6.17 -31.91 23.04
N THR A 4 5.96 -32.23 21.80
CA THR A 4 7.03 -32.49 20.85
C THR A 4 7.52 -31.13 20.36
N ILE A 5 8.69 -30.73 20.81
CA ILE A 5 9.46 -29.60 20.27
C ILE A 5 9.91 -30.04 18.89
N LEU A 6 9.29 -29.52 17.84
CA LEU A 6 9.85 -29.55 16.50
C LEU A 6 10.90 -28.42 16.43
N ALA A 7 12.15 -28.78 16.62
CA ALA A 7 13.27 -27.94 16.19
C ALA A 7 13.26 -27.95 14.65
N ALA A 8 12.73 -26.89 14.05
CA ALA A 8 12.91 -26.65 12.64
C ALA A 8 14.41 -26.32 12.43
N LEU A 9 15.12 -27.23 11.78
CA LEU A 9 16.40 -26.89 11.13
C LEU A 9 16.05 -25.81 10.08
N ALA A 10 16.40 -24.58 10.36
CA ALA A 10 16.50 -23.54 9.36
C ALA A 10 17.63 -23.98 8.41
N VAL A 11 17.26 -24.59 7.30
CA VAL A 11 18.14 -24.67 6.15
C VAL A 11 18.27 -23.23 5.69
N ALA A 12 19.45 -22.63 5.89
CA ALA A 12 19.81 -21.36 5.27
C ALA A 12 19.68 -21.54 3.75
N ALA A 13 18.52 -21.23 3.21
CA ALA A 13 18.40 -20.98 1.79
C ALA A 13 19.31 -19.78 1.51
N PRO A 14 20.13 -19.80 0.43
CA PRO A 14 20.88 -18.61 0.05
C PRO A 14 19.85 -17.47 -0.07
N ALA A 15 20.07 -16.39 0.67
CA ALA A 15 19.30 -15.17 0.53
C ALA A 15 19.55 -14.66 -0.89
N ILE A 16 18.73 -15.11 -1.83
CA ILE A 16 18.64 -14.47 -3.13
C ILE A 16 18.17 -13.06 -2.76
N LEU A 17 18.96 -12.05 -3.10
CA LEU A 17 18.58 -10.65 -2.99
C LEU A 17 17.14 -10.51 -3.51
N SER A 18 16.19 -10.59 -2.59
CA SER A 18 14.78 -10.36 -2.93
C SER A 18 14.65 -8.87 -3.11
N ALA A 19 14.87 -8.43 -4.34
CA ALA A 19 14.78 -7.04 -4.74
C ALA A 19 13.36 -6.47 -4.51
N GLN A 20 12.38 -7.31 -4.22
CA GLN A 20 10.99 -6.97 -3.89
C GLN A 20 10.49 -7.86 -2.75
N SER A 21 9.50 -7.36 -2.01
CA SER A 21 8.86 -8.10 -0.92
C SER A 21 7.36 -8.31 -1.14
N ALA A 22 6.80 -9.25 -0.40
CA ALA A 22 5.35 -9.45 -0.34
C ALA A 22 4.62 -8.20 0.15
N VAL A 23 5.23 -7.45 1.07
CA VAL A 23 4.67 -6.19 1.60
C VAL A 23 4.66 -5.09 0.54
N ASP A 24 5.68 -5.03 -0.32
CA ASP A 24 5.70 -4.08 -1.44
C ASP A 24 4.59 -4.39 -2.44
N ALA A 25 4.50 -5.65 -2.87
CA ALA A 25 3.46 -6.08 -3.79
C ALA A 25 2.06 -5.79 -3.24
N TYR A 26 1.86 -6.00 -1.95
CA TYR A 26 0.65 -5.64 -1.23
C TYR A 26 0.39 -4.12 -1.23
N THR A 27 1.39 -3.31 -0.85
CA THR A 27 1.28 -1.85 -0.77
C THR A 27 0.92 -1.24 -2.11
N LEU A 28 1.61 -1.64 -3.18
CA LEU A 28 1.40 -1.14 -4.53
C LEU A 28 0.07 -1.60 -5.15
N SER A 29 -0.50 -2.71 -4.66
CA SER A 29 -1.78 -3.25 -5.13
C SER A 29 -3.01 -2.65 -4.46
N GLN A 30 -2.84 -1.78 -3.44
CA GLN A 30 -3.97 -1.20 -2.70
C GLN A 30 -4.78 -0.25 -3.58
N THR A 31 -6.09 -0.29 -3.40
CA THR A 31 -7.03 0.60 -4.09
C THR A 31 -7.97 1.27 -3.09
N GLU A 32 -8.48 2.45 -3.46
CA GLU A 32 -9.42 3.23 -2.66
C GLU A 32 -10.72 3.44 -3.43
N THR A 33 -11.83 3.59 -2.71
CA THR A 33 -13.10 4.03 -3.31
C THR A 33 -12.99 5.52 -3.62
N ARG A 34 -12.72 5.85 -4.90
CA ARG A 34 -12.58 7.20 -5.44
C ARG A 34 -13.41 7.35 -6.72
N GLY A 35 -13.78 8.59 -7.05
CA GLY A 35 -14.56 8.86 -8.26
C GLY A 35 -15.36 10.16 -8.14
N THR A 36 -16.51 10.20 -8.83
CA THR A 36 -17.42 11.34 -8.80
C THR A 36 -18.02 11.55 -7.40
N ALA A 37 -18.45 12.78 -7.10
CA ALA A 37 -19.14 13.08 -5.85
C ALA A 37 -20.43 12.24 -5.67
N ARG A 38 -21.15 11.96 -6.76
CA ARG A 38 -22.32 11.08 -6.72
C ARG A 38 -21.93 9.65 -6.34
N PHE A 39 -20.92 9.09 -6.97
CA PHE A 39 -20.40 7.76 -6.69
C PHE A 39 -19.92 7.63 -5.23
N MET A 40 -19.07 8.55 -4.79
CA MET A 40 -18.50 8.53 -3.45
C MET A 40 -19.54 8.77 -2.35
N SER A 41 -20.54 9.65 -2.59
CA SER A 41 -21.63 9.91 -1.63
C SER A 41 -22.57 8.73 -1.41
N MET A 42 -22.58 7.75 -2.30
CA MET A 42 -23.33 6.49 -2.17
C MET A 42 -22.42 5.31 -1.77
N GLY A 43 -21.28 5.58 -1.11
CA GLY A 43 -20.34 4.56 -0.67
C GLY A 43 -19.67 3.77 -1.79
N GLY A 44 -19.82 4.18 -3.06
CA GLY A 44 -19.36 3.42 -4.23
C GLY A 44 -20.23 2.23 -4.61
N ALA A 45 -21.48 2.14 -4.15
CA ALA A 45 -22.39 1.02 -4.43
C ALA A 45 -23.04 1.16 -5.81
N PHE A 46 -22.28 0.92 -6.89
CA PHE A 46 -22.69 1.17 -8.26
C PHE A 46 -22.56 -0.03 -9.19
N THR A 47 -22.22 -1.20 -8.69
CA THR A 47 -22.07 -2.43 -9.52
C THR A 47 -23.33 -2.74 -10.34
N ALA A 48 -24.52 -2.49 -9.81
CA ALA A 48 -25.81 -2.68 -10.49
C ALA A 48 -26.45 -1.38 -11.02
N LEU A 49 -25.95 -0.19 -10.63
CA LEU A 49 -26.62 1.07 -10.96
C LEU A 49 -26.23 1.62 -12.33
N GLY A 50 -24.94 1.76 -12.60
CA GLY A 50 -24.44 2.41 -13.81
C GLY A 50 -24.79 3.90 -13.93
N GLY A 51 -24.49 4.49 -15.09
CA GLY A 51 -24.89 5.87 -15.42
C GLY A 51 -24.14 6.96 -14.64
N ASP A 52 -22.86 6.70 -14.32
CA ASP A 52 -21.92 7.61 -13.68
C ASP A 52 -20.51 7.35 -14.26
N LEU A 53 -19.69 8.40 -14.45
CA LEU A 53 -18.35 8.27 -15.03
C LEU A 53 -17.47 7.30 -14.26
N SER A 54 -17.62 7.25 -12.92
CA SER A 54 -16.82 6.36 -12.07
C SER A 54 -17.23 4.88 -12.17
N THR A 55 -18.41 4.58 -12.71
CA THR A 55 -18.83 3.17 -12.85
C THR A 55 -17.97 2.41 -13.84
N LEU A 56 -17.31 3.09 -14.77
CA LEU A 56 -16.44 2.46 -15.78
C LEU A 56 -15.23 1.79 -15.10
N THR A 57 -14.75 2.31 -13.98
CA THR A 57 -13.70 1.67 -13.19
C THR A 57 -14.17 0.52 -12.32
N GLN A 58 -15.49 0.37 -12.08
CA GLN A 58 -16.07 -0.64 -11.21
C GLN A 58 -16.82 -1.73 -12.02
N ASN A 59 -17.82 -1.32 -12.80
CA ASN A 59 -18.57 -2.20 -13.70
C ASN A 59 -18.74 -1.52 -15.06
N PRO A 60 -17.98 -1.89 -16.10
CA PRO A 60 -18.06 -1.26 -17.41
C PRO A 60 -19.44 -1.38 -18.07
N ALA A 61 -20.30 -2.34 -17.68
CA ALA A 61 -21.68 -2.42 -18.15
C ALA A 61 -22.51 -1.19 -17.75
N GLY A 62 -22.06 -0.42 -16.77
CA GLY A 62 -22.64 0.85 -16.40
C GLY A 62 -22.70 1.87 -17.54
N ILE A 63 -21.83 1.72 -18.57
CA ILE A 63 -21.88 2.55 -19.78
C ILE A 63 -23.15 2.30 -20.62
N GLY A 64 -23.68 1.07 -20.60
CA GLY A 64 -24.93 0.71 -21.30
C GLY A 64 -26.20 1.37 -20.71
N VAL A 65 -26.10 1.96 -19.50
CA VAL A 65 -27.21 2.70 -18.87
C VAL A 65 -27.35 4.10 -19.45
N TYR A 66 -26.33 4.61 -20.12
CA TYR A 66 -26.35 5.95 -20.70
C TYR A 66 -27.31 6.05 -21.88
N ARG A 67 -28.03 7.16 -21.90
CA ARG A 67 -28.98 7.52 -22.98
C ARG A 67 -28.62 8.85 -23.66
N ARG A 68 -27.59 9.52 -23.17
CA ARG A 68 -27.02 10.77 -23.67
C ARG A 68 -25.53 10.76 -23.43
N SER A 69 -24.80 11.45 -24.26
CA SER A 69 -23.38 11.71 -24.04
C SER A 69 -23.15 12.55 -22.80
N GLU A 70 -22.00 12.36 -22.16
CA GLU A 70 -21.64 13.05 -20.92
C GLU A 70 -20.16 13.44 -20.94
N ILE A 71 -19.87 14.64 -20.45
CA ILE A 71 -18.52 15.07 -20.06
C ILE A 71 -18.58 15.57 -18.62
N GLY A 72 -17.56 15.23 -17.81
CA GLY A 72 -17.52 15.67 -16.42
C GLY A 72 -16.13 15.56 -15.81
N ALA A 73 -15.96 16.29 -14.69
CA ALA A 73 -14.73 16.31 -13.92
C ALA A 73 -15.04 16.36 -12.42
N THR A 74 -14.10 15.86 -11.61
CA THR A 74 -14.22 15.79 -10.16
C THR A 74 -12.94 16.22 -9.46
N LEU A 75 -13.07 17.13 -8.50
CA LEU A 75 -12.02 17.55 -7.59
C LEU A 75 -12.30 17.02 -6.18
N ASP A 76 -11.24 16.67 -5.48
CA ASP A 76 -11.25 16.16 -4.11
C ASP A 76 -10.28 16.98 -3.25
N ILE A 77 -10.76 17.47 -2.12
CA ILE A 77 -9.99 18.12 -1.07
C ILE A 77 -10.05 17.20 0.14
N SER A 78 -8.93 16.57 0.49
CA SER A 78 -8.84 15.50 1.49
C SER A 78 -7.87 15.86 2.62
N PRO A 79 -8.33 16.55 3.68
CA PRO A 79 -7.63 16.58 4.96
C PRO A 79 -7.51 15.17 5.54
N ARG A 80 -6.28 14.77 5.84
CA ARG A 80 -5.93 13.47 6.40
C ARG A 80 -5.19 13.68 7.71
N ASN A 81 -5.66 13.03 8.77
CA ASN A 81 -5.04 13.02 10.08
C ASN A 81 -4.64 11.59 10.40
N ILE A 82 -3.40 11.39 10.85
CA ILE A 82 -2.89 10.10 11.29
C ILE A 82 -2.43 10.25 12.72
N SER A 83 -2.95 9.39 13.59
CA SER A 83 -2.53 9.23 14.98
C SER A 83 -1.77 7.91 15.10
N ALA A 84 -0.52 7.97 15.56
CA ALA A 84 0.31 6.81 15.87
C ALA A 84 0.39 6.63 17.38
N ASN A 85 -0.11 5.49 17.85
CA ASN A 85 -0.15 5.13 19.27
C ASN A 85 0.80 3.95 19.53
N THR A 86 1.80 4.17 20.38
CA THR A 86 2.78 3.15 20.79
C THR A 86 2.51 2.59 22.20
N GLY A 87 1.34 2.90 22.78
CA GLY A 87 0.98 2.58 24.16
C GLY A 87 1.22 3.79 25.07
N ASP A 88 2.47 4.22 25.21
CA ASP A 88 2.83 5.33 26.10
C ASP A 88 2.66 6.71 25.42
N TYR A 89 2.80 6.75 24.10
CA TYR A 89 2.76 7.98 23.31
C TYR A 89 1.73 7.90 22.19
N ASN A 90 1.09 9.04 21.92
CA ASN A 90 0.15 9.20 20.82
C ASN A 90 0.49 10.47 20.05
N ILE A 91 1.04 10.33 18.86
CA ILE A 91 1.52 11.45 18.03
C ILE A 91 0.62 11.61 16.81
N GLY A 92 0.03 12.80 16.67
CA GLY A 92 -0.82 13.16 15.55
C GLY A 92 -0.06 13.93 14.47
N THR A 93 -0.32 13.59 13.21
CA THR A 93 0.15 14.34 12.03
C THR A 93 -1.03 14.68 11.13
N SER A 94 -0.98 15.81 10.45
CA SER A 94 -2.05 16.27 9.57
C SER A 94 -1.50 16.75 8.24
N LYS A 95 -2.16 16.38 7.14
CA LYS A 95 -1.83 16.83 5.79
C LYS A 95 -3.10 16.96 4.94
N THR A 96 -3.23 18.04 4.20
CA THR A 96 -4.32 18.21 3.23
C THR A 96 -3.80 18.05 1.82
N LYS A 97 -4.52 17.27 1.00
CA LYS A 97 -4.24 17.08 -0.42
C LYS A 97 -5.44 17.54 -1.26
N VAL A 98 -5.14 18.18 -2.39
CA VAL A 98 -6.10 18.46 -3.45
C VAL A 98 -5.75 17.60 -4.65
N SER A 99 -6.74 16.89 -5.20
CA SER A 99 -6.53 15.99 -6.35
C SER A 99 -7.70 16.01 -7.31
N CYS A 100 -7.42 15.75 -8.59
CA CYS A 100 -8.45 15.37 -9.55
C CYS A 100 -8.73 13.87 -9.36
N ASN A 101 -9.96 13.51 -8.98
CA ASN A 101 -10.33 12.11 -8.80
C ASN A 101 -10.76 11.44 -10.09
N ASN A 102 -11.43 12.19 -10.96
CA ASN A 102 -12.02 11.68 -12.18
C ASN A 102 -12.19 12.80 -13.20
N PHE A 103 -11.94 12.46 -14.45
CA PHE A 103 -12.30 13.26 -15.60
C PHE A 103 -12.67 12.31 -16.73
N GLY A 104 -13.73 12.62 -17.50
CA GLY A 104 -14.08 11.70 -18.58
C GLY A 104 -15.14 12.21 -19.54
N TYR A 105 -15.21 11.48 -20.65
CA TYR A 105 -16.20 11.64 -21.69
C TYR A 105 -16.84 10.30 -22.03
N ILE A 106 -18.16 10.28 -22.19
CA ILE A 106 -18.92 9.16 -22.71
C ILE A 106 -19.75 9.62 -23.90
N GLY A 107 -19.55 8.96 -25.04
CA GLY A 107 -20.37 9.09 -26.24
C GLY A 107 -21.43 8.00 -26.29
N THR A 108 -22.66 8.34 -26.55
CA THR A 108 -23.79 7.40 -26.65
C THR A 108 -24.55 7.62 -27.96
N VAL A 109 -24.70 6.53 -28.72
CA VAL A 109 -25.50 6.49 -29.93
C VAL A 109 -26.74 5.65 -29.68
N ARG A 110 -27.90 6.17 -30.04
CA ARG A 110 -29.17 5.43 -30.02
C ARG A 110 -29.32 4.68 -31.31
N LEU A 111 -29.78 3.43 -31.20
CA LEU A 111 -29.97 2.52 -32.32
C LEU A 111 -31.41 2.02 -32.33
N ASP A 112 -31.89 1.72 -33.52
CA ASP A 112 -33.17 1.05 -33.70
C ASP A 112 -32.97 -0.48 -33.65
N GLY A 113 -33.88 -1.20 -32.97
CA GLY A 113 -33.79 -2.65 -32.83
C GLY A 113 -33.55 -3.14 -31.41
N ALA A 114 -33.05 -4.38 -31.26
CA ALA A 114 -32.77 -4.98 -29.95
C ALA A 114 -31.65 -4.28 -29.20
N LEU A 115 -30.59 -3.88 -29.90
CA LEU A 115 -29.53 -3.04 -29.34
C LEU A 115 -30.02 -1.58 -29.32
N ARG A 116 -30.46 -1.11 -28.16
CA ARG A 116 -31.06 0.22 -27.98
C ARG A 116 -30.05 1.34 -27.97
N THR A 117 -28.88 1.10 -27.34
CA THR A 117 -27.77 2.04 -27.32
C THR A 117 -26.45 1.31 -27.45
N PHE A 118 -25.51 1.95 -28.12
CA PHE A 118 -24.09 1.64 -28.06
C PHE A 118 -23.37 2.85 -27.52
N SER A 119 -22.51 2.62 -26.53
CA SER A 119 -21.75 3.70 -25.86
C SER A 119 -20.27 3.34 -25.81
N TRP A 120 -19.43 4.36 -25.89
CA TRP A 120 -18.01 4.27 -25.67
C TRP A 120 -17.56 5.41 -24.77
N GLY A 121 -16.50 5.23 -24.01
CA GLY A 121 -16.01 6.24 -23.07
C GLY A 121 -14.51 6.22 -22.93
N ALA A 122 -13.97 7.38 -22.57
CA ALA A 122 -12.59 7.54 -22.14
C ALA A 122 -12.59 8.30 -20.81
N THR A 123 -11.96 7.71 -19.79
CA THR A 123 -11.93 8.31 -18.45
C THR A 123 -10.54 8.22 -17.84
N TYR A 124 -10.19 9.26 -17.10
CA TYR A 124 -9.08 9.27 -16.15
C TYR A 124 -9.65 9.10 -14.74
N ASN A 125 -9.03 8.24 -13.95
CA ASN A 125 -9.41 8.00 -12.56
C ASN A 125 -8.18 7.83 -11.68
N ARG A 126 -8.15 8.50 -10.53
CA ARG A 126 -7.23 8.19 -9.46
C ARG A 126 -7.72 6.99 -8.67
N VAL A 127 -6.99 5.89 -8.70
CA VAL A 127 -7.36 4.61 -8.08
C VAL A 127 -6.85 4.51 -6.65
N ALA A 128 -5.65 5.07 -6.40
CA ALA A 128 -5.05 5.10 -5.07
C ALA A 128 -4.22 6.37 -4.85
N SER A 129 -4.05 6.75 -3.58
CA SER A 129 -3.13 7.81 -3.17
C SER A 129 -2.32 7.34 -1.96
N PHE A 130 -1.00 7.32 -2.11
CA PHE A 130 -0.06 6.89 -1.08
C PHE A 130 0.37 8.02 -0.13
N ASP A 131 -0.13 9.25 -0.33
CA ASP A 131 0.28 10.41 0.49
C ASP A 131 -0.10 10.25 1.95
N ARG A 132 0.87 9.87 2.77
CA ARG A 132 0.73 9.85 4.23
C ARG A 132 2.06 10.21 4.91
N THR A 133 1.97 10.75 6.12
CA THR A 133 3.12 11.00 6.97
C THR A 133 2.72 10.70 8.41
N PHE A 134 3.52 9.93 9.11
CA PHE A 134 3.32 9.69 10.52
C PHE A 134 4.65 9.63 11.26
N LYS A 135 4.58 9.81 12.58
CA LYS A 135 5.69 9.75 13.50
C LYS A 135 5.30 8.84 14.66
N ALA A 136 6.11 7.85 14.98
CA ALA A 136 5.96 6.97 16.13
C ALA A 136 7.15 7.13 17.06
N TYR A 137 6.89 7.16 18.37
CA TYR A 137 7.92 7.29 19.38
C TYR A 137 7.67 6.30 20.52
N ASN A 138 8.70 5.57 20.89
CA ASN A 138 8.74 4.66 22.01
C ASN A 138 9.81 5.15 22.99
N GLY A 139 9.43 5.50 24.22
CA GLY A 139 10.39 5.90 25.28
C GLY A 139 11.12 4.71 25.91
N SER A 140 10.73 3.49 25.56
CA SER A 140 11.40 2.25 25.95
C SER A 140 11.06 1.19 24.91
N SER A 141 11.99 0.90 24.00
CA SER A 141 11.82 -0.15 23.00
C SER A 141 12.21 -1.51 23.58
N PRO A 142 11.45 -2.59 23.30
CA PRO A 142 11.76 -3.92 23.84
C PRO A 142 13.07 -4.50 23.29
N SER A 143 13.52 -4.07 22.12
CA SER A 143 14.75 -4.49 21.46
C SER A 143 15.25 -3.41 20.51
N SER A 144 16.50 -3.53 20.10
CA SER A 144 17.14 -2.65 19.12
C SER A 144 17.02 -3.21 17.69
N VAL A 145 16.97 -2.30 16.70
CA VAL A 145 17.13 -2.67 15.29
C VAL A 145 18.49 -3.32 15.03
N THR A 146 19.52 -2.93 15.81
CA THR A 146 20.86 -3.50 15.68
C THR A 146 20.90 -4.98 16.09
N ASP A 147 20.11 -5.38 17.09
CA ASP A 147 19.98 -6.78 17.49
C ASP A 147 19.23 -7.61 16.43
N TYR A 148 18.20 -6.99 15.80
CA TYR A 148 17.52 -7.62 14.66
C TYR A 148 18.48 -7.86 13.52
N ILE A 149 19.25 -6.83 13.12
CA ILE A 149 20.20 -6.96 12.00
C ILE A 149 21.29 -7.99 12.34
N ALA A 150 21.81 -7.99 13.56
CA ALA A 150 22.81 -8.97 14.01
C ALA A 150 22.29 -10.42 13.92
N ALA A 151 21.06 -10.65 14.41
CA ALA A 151 20.42 -11.96 14.37
C ALA A 151 20.13 -12.42 12.93
N PHE A 152 19.65 -11.49 12.09
CA PHE A 152 19.37 -11.73 10.67
C PHE A 152 20.65 -11.99 9.85
N THR A 153 21.74 -11.24 10.11
CA THR A 153 23.05 -11.44 9.47
C THR A 153 23.64 -12.82 9.77
N GLY A 154 23.39 -13.33 10.98
CA GLY A 154 23.73 -14.69 11.38
C GLY A 154 25.23 -14.98 11.32
N ASN A 155 25.65 -15.91 10.45
CA ASN A 155 27.03 -16.38 10.32
C ASN A 155 27.69 -15.93 9.00
N VAL A 156 27.25 -14.83 8.39
CA VAL A 156 27.89 -14.29 7.19
C VAL A 156 29.36 -13.96 7.51
N PRO A 157 30.35 -14.39 6.70
CA PRO A 157 31.75 -14.06 6.94
C PRO A 157 31.99 -12.54 6.89
N GLU A 158 32.82 -12.01 7.79
CA GLU A 158 33.18 -10.58 7.82
C GLU A 158 33.77 -10.10 6.49
N ALA A 159 34.54 -10.95 5.80
CA ALA A 159 35.13 -10.65 4.50
C ALA A 159 34.07 -10.37 3.41
N ASP A 160 32.86 -10.93 3.57
CA ASP A 160 31.76 -10.74 2.62
C ASP A 160 30.93 -9.48 2.92
N LEU A 161 31.15 -8.83 4.07
CA LEU A 161 30.52 -7.58 4.48
C LEU A 161 31.46 -6.38 4.38
N SER A 162 32.79 -6.61 4.34
CA SER A 162 33.82 -5.58 4.31
C SER A 162 34.13 -5.13 2.88
N PHE A 163 34.51 -3.88 2.71
CA PHE A 163 35.10 -3.42 1.47
C PHE A 163 36.53 -3.92 1.31
N GLY A 164 36.92 -4.28 0.08
CA GLY A 164 38.29 -4.63 -0.25
C GLY A 164 39.23 -3.42 -0.24
N ASP A 165 40.51 -3.68 -0.44
CA ASP A 165 41.54 -2.66 -0.53
C ASP A 165 41.99 -2.42 -2.00
N ASN A 166 42.97 -1.51 -2.20
CA ASN A 166 43.50 -1.19 -3.52
C ASN A 166 44.20 -2.39 -4.21
N ALA A 167 44.64 -3.38 -3.46
CA ALA A 167 45.31 -4.56 -4.01
C ALA A 167 44.29 -5.68 -4.36
N ASN A 168 43.17 -5.66 -3.66
CA ASN A 168 42.08 -6.63 -3.81
C ASN A 168 40.74 -5.90 -3.79
N PRO A 169 40.35 -5.21 -4.87
CA PRO A 169 39.14 -4.42 -4.90
C PRO A 169 37.92 -5.37 -4.78
N TYR A 170 37.10 -5.12 -3.78
CA TYR A 170 35.87 -5.84 -3.50
C TYR A 170 34.82 -4.86 -2.98
N ASN A 171 33.65 -4.86 -3.59
CA ASN A 171 32.51 -4.08 -3.12
C ASN A 171 31.39 -5.03 -2.68
N PRO A 172 31.14 -5.17 -1.36
CA PRO A 172 30.20 -6.16 -0.84
C PRO A 172 28.77 -5.97 -1.37
N TYR A 173 28.40 -4.76 -1.79
CA TYR A 173 27.08 -4.52 -2.36
C TYR A 173 26.86 -5.16 -3.74
N TYR A 174 27.94 -5.35 -4.53
CA TYR A 174 27.85 -5.90 -5.89
C TYR A 174 28.50 -7.26 -6.03
N ASP A 175 29.52 -7.53 -5.22
CA ASP A 175 30.34 -8.75 -5.33
C ASP A 175 29.87 -9.87 -4.42
N SER A 176 28.96 -9.57 -3.44
CA SER A 176 28.33 -10.56 -2.57
C SER A 176 26.83 -10.72 -2.86
N ASN A 177 26.25 -11.80 -2.32
CA ASN A 177 24.79 -12.01 -2.31
C ASN A 177 24.19 -11.73 -0.92
N ASN A 178 24.87 -10.97 -0.08
CA ASN A 178 24.42 -10.67 1.26
C ASN A 178 23.41 -9.51 1.27
N ASP A 179 22.61 -9.46 2.31
CA ASP A 179 21.64 -8.38 2.48
C ASP A 179 22.36 -7.04 2.68
N TRP A 180 21.91 -6.02 1.96
CA TRP A 180 22.51 -4.69 1.97
C TRP A 180 22.39 -3.98 3.32
N LEU A 181 21.35 -4.29 4.09
CA LEU A 181 21.21 -3.78 5.46
C LEU A 181 22.28 -4.38 6.39
N SER A 182 22.63 -5.67 6.21
CA SER A 182 23.72 -6.32 6.95
C SER A 182 25.08 -5.69 6.62
N ILE A 183 25.34 -5.41 5.35
CA ILE A 183 26.57 -4.74 4.89
C ILE A 183 26.67 -3.34 5.49
N LEU A 184 25.59 -2.54 5.39
CA LEU A 184 25.52 -1.20 5.94
C LEU A 184 25.75 -1.19 7.46
N ALA A 185 25.08 -2.10 8.18
CA ALA A 185 25.18 -2.18 9.63
C ALA A 185 26.54 -2.64 10.12
N TYR A 186 27.22 -3.53 9.37
CA TYR A 186 28.59 -3.94 9.68
C TYR A 186 29.58 -2.78 9.53
N ASN A 187 29.53 -2.07 8.41
CA ASN A 187 30.45 -0.95 8.13
C ASN A 187 30.19 0.27 9.01
N SER A 188 28.97 0.44 9.56
CA SER A 188 28.64 1.47 10.55
C SER A 188 28.74 1.02 12.00
N TYR A 189 29.35 -0.13 12.26
CA TYR A 189 29.56 -0.69 13.61
C TYR A 189 28.25 -0.90 14.41
N MET A 190 27.11 -0.96 13.75
CA MET A 190 25.83 -1.31 14.39
C MET A 190 25.78 -2.77 14.83
N ILE A 191 26.48 -3.64 14.11
CA ILE A 191 26.68 -5.05 14.45
C ILE A 191 28.16 -5.36 14.58
N ASN A 192 28.51 -6.12 15.60
CA ASN A 192 29.89 -6.45 15.92
C ASN A 192 30.12 -7.94 15.82
N PRO A 193 31.21 -8.40 15.16
CA PRO A 193 31.50 -9.82 15.05
C PRO A 193 31.82 -10.45 16.42
N THR A 194 31.41 -11.69 16.59
CA THR A 194 31.66 -12.53 17.75
C THR A 194 32.16 -13.91 17.31
N SER A 195 32.53 -14.77 18.23
CA SER A 195 32.93 -16.13 17.90
C SER A 195 31.82 -17.01 17.27
N THR A 196 30.56 -16.57 17.35
CA THR A 196 29.35 -17.33 16.91
C THR A 196 28.40 -16.53 16.02
N GLY A 197 28.89 -15.53 15.29
CA GLY A 197 28.11 -14.65 14.44
C GLY A 197 28.25 -13.20 14.83
N TYR A 198 27.15 -12.45 14.92
CA TYR A 198 27.12 -11.03 15.21
C TYR A 198 26.31 -10.70 16.46
N GLN A 199 26.66 -9.59 17.09
CA GLN A 199 25.96 -9.00 18.23
C GLN A 199 25.60 -7.56 17.91
N GLY A 200 24.35 -7.16 18.19
CA GLY A 200 23.90 -5.77 18.14
C GLY A 200 24.37 -4.97 19.35
N LEU A 201 24.16 -3.67 19.30
CA LEU A 201 24.62 -2.73 20.32
C LEU A 201 23.91 -2.91 21.67
N SER A 202 22.63 -3.26 21.69
CA SER A 202 21.88 -3.43 22.93
C SER A 202 22.15 -4.77 23.62
N ASN A 203 22.72 -5.72 22.92
CA ASN A 203 22.86 -7.09 23.39
C ASN A 203 21.54 -7.68 23.92
N ARG A 204 20.46 -7.46 23.15
CA ARG A 204 19.09 -7.87 23.47
C ARG A 204 18.52 -7.26 24.77
N SER A 205 19.09 -6.15 25.20
CA SER A 205 18.56 -5.36 26.32
C SER A 205 17.53 -4.33 25.82
N THR A 206 16.76 -3.78 26.73
CA THR A 206 15.81 -2.70 26.43
C THR A 206 16.58 -1.45 25.96
N VAL A 207 16.08 -0.86 24.87
CA VAL A 207 16.57 0.39 24.32
C VAL A 207 15.86 1.57 24.99
N GLY A 208 16.51 2.70 25.16
CA GLY A 208 15.92 3.91 25.73
C GLY A 208 14.83 4.47 24.79
N ASP A 209 15.26 5.31 23.88
CA ASP A 209 14.35 5.98 22.94
C ASP A 209 14.43 5.35 21.54
N ALA A 210 13.27 5.13 20.92
CA ALA A 210 13.18 4.76 19.52
C ALA A 210 12.16 5.65 18.81
N GLU A 211 12.55 6.27 17.71
CA GLU A 211 11.71 7.14 16.90
C GLU A 211 11.65 6.67 15.45
N SER A 212 10.45 6.69 14.88
CA SER A 212 10.22 6.43 13.47
C SER A 212 9.47 7.60 12.83
N ILE A 213 9.96 8.09 11.70
CA ILE A 213 9.26 9.05 10.86
C ILE A 213 9.13 8.46 9.46
N VAL A 214 7.89 8.25 9.01
CA VAL A 214 7.60 7.68 7.70
C VAL A 214 6.86 8.69 6.86
N GLN A 215 7.36 8.95 5.66
CA GLN A 215 6.71 9.78 4.65
C GLN A 215 6.54 8.97 3.38
N GLU A 216 5.29 8.80 2.97
CA GLU A 216 4.95 8.17 1.71
C GLU A 216 4.24 9.16 0.81
N ARG A 217 4.50 9.06 -0.50
CA ARG A 217 3.90 9.89 -1.54
C ARG A 217 3.66 9.05 -2.78
N GLY A 218 2.69 9.49 -3.59
CA GLY A 218 2.47 8.87 -4.87
C GLY A 218 1.00 8.54 -5.13
N TYR A 219 0.80 7.78 -6.19
CA TYR A 219 -0.53 7.50 -6.70
C TYR A 219 -0.53 6.27 -7.62
N VAL A 220 -1.74 5.77 -7.84
CA VAL A 220 -2.07 4.93 -9.00
C VAL A 220 -3.16 5.65 -9.77
N ASP A 221 -2.85 6.04 -10.99
CA ASP A 221 -3.78 6.64 -11.95
C ASP A 221 -4.15 5.62 -13.02
N GLU A 222 -5.39 5.62 -13.45
CA GLU A 222 -5.90 4.70 -14.45
C GLU A 222 -6.63 5.45 -15.57
N TYR A 223 -6.22 5.19 -16.80
CA TYR A 223 -6.84 5.67 -18.02
C TYR A 223 -7.64 4.53 -18.63
N ASN A 224 -8.97 4.68 -18.71
CA ASN A 224 -9.86 3.64 -19.22
C ASN A 224 -10.41 4.01 -20.59
N ILE A 225 -10.53 3.01 -21.43
CA ILE A 225 -11.31 3.04 -22.66
C ILE A 225 -12.34 1.92 -22.56
N ASP A 226 -13.61 2.29 -22.59
CA ASP A 226 -14.72 1.37 -22.35
C ASP A 226 -15.69 1.37 -23.53
N PHE A 227 -16.27 0.19 -23.79
CA PHE A 227 -17.31 -0.02 -24.77
C PHE A 227 -18.43 -0.84 -24.14
N GLY A 228 -19.67 -0.54 -24.53
CA GLY A 228 -20.80 -1.31 -24.03
C GLY A 228 -22.10 -0.92 -24.70
N GLY A 229 -23.14 -1.63 -24.33
CA GLY A 229 -24.44 -1.46 -24.95
C GLY A 229 -25.59 -1.90 -24.07
N ASN A 230 -26.76 -1.53 -24.51
CA ASN A 230 -28.04 -1.84 -23.88
C ASN A 230 -28.90 -2.66 -24.87
N VAL A 231 -29.25 -3.86 -24.47
CA VAL A 231 -30.12 -4.76 -25.25
C VAL A 231 -31.51 -4.77 -24.64
N SER A 232 -32.49 -4.29 -25.39
CA SER A 232 -33.92 -4.31 -25.08
C SER A 232 -34.29 -3.63 -23.74
N ASP A 233 -33.46 -2.73 -23.23
CA ASP A 233 -33.60 -2.08 -21.92
C ASP A 233 -33.59 -3.05 -20.71
N VAL A 234 -33.20 -4.31 -20.94
CA VAL A 234 -33.15 -5.39 -19.93
C VAL A 234 -31.73 -5.80 -19.64
N PHE A 235 -30.86 -5.88 -20.64
CA PHE A 235 -29.50 -6.38 -20.51
C PHE A 235 -28.48 -5.34 -20.96
N MET A 236 -27.59 -4.96 -20.07
CA MET A 236 -26.45 -4.08 -20.35
C MET A 236 -25.15 -4.87 -20.21
N TRP A 237 -24.24 -4.65 -21.11
CA TRP A 237 -22.92 -5.24 -21.11
C TRP A 237 -21.85 -4.18 -21.31
N GLY A 238 -20.64 -4.47 -20.85
CA GLY A 238 -19.50 -3.59 -21.06
C GLY A 238 -18.17 -4.32 -20.95
N ILE A 239 -17.21 -3.79 -21.70
CA ILE A 239 -15.81 -4.20 -21.70
C ILE A 239 -14.98 -2.94 -21.53
N GLY A 240 -14.02 -2.96 -20.61
CA GLY A 240 -13.10 -1.87 -20.35
C GLY A 240 -11.65 -2.32 -20.45
N PHE A 241 -10.80 -1.42 -20.92
CA PHE A 241 -9.36 -1.55 -20.98
C PHE A 241 -8.72 -0.44 -20.16
N GLY A 242 -7.94 -0.80 -19.16
CA GLY A 242 -7.26 0.15 -18.27
C GLY A 242 -5.76 0.16 -18.50
N ILE A 243 -5.19 1.35 -18.68
CA ILE A 243 -3.75 1.60 -18.63
C ILE A 243 -3.48 2.34 -17.34
N THR A 244 -2.57 1.81 -16.52
CA THR A 244 -2.25 2.39 -15.21
C THR A 244 -0.87 3.01 -15.20
N ASP A 245 -0.75 4.13 -14.51
CA ASP A 245 0.49 4.79 -14.15
C ASP A 245 0.63 4.74 -12.62
N LEU A 246 1.72 4.12 -12.16
CA LEU A 246 2.05 3.94 -10.75
C LEU A 246 3.28 4.76 -10.42
N SER A 247 3.18 5.57 -9.38
CA SER A 247 4.30 6.29 -8.79
C SER A 247 4.19 6.16 -7.28
N TYR A 248 5.26 5.73 -6.63
CA TYR A 248 5.37 5.61 -5.19
C TYR A 248 6.76 6.03 -4.73
N SER A 249 6.84 6.81 -3.67
CA SER A 249 8.09 7.09 -2.99
C SER A 249 7.90 7.05 -1.49
N SER A 250 8.89 6.56 -0.79
CA SER A 250 8.93 6.57 0.68
C SER A 250 10.27 7.07 1.19
N THR A 251 10.22 7.79 2.30
CA THR A 251 11.37 8.10 3.14
C THR A 251 11.05 7.64 4.53
N THR A 252 11.92 6.81 5.09
CA THR A 252 11.80 6.31 6.46
C THR A 252 13.04 6.71 7.22
N PHE A 253 12.84 7.46 8.28
CA PHE A 253 13.85 7.75 9.27
C PHE A 253 13.56 6.90 10.50
N TYR A 254 14.58 6.20 11.01
CA TYR A 254 14.52 5.45 12.25
C TYR A 254 15.71 5.79 13.12
N SER A 255 15.50 6.01 14.41
CA SER A 255 16.59 6.28 15.34
C SER A 255 16.40 5.56 16.66
N GLU A 256 17.51 5.21 17.30
CA GLU A 256 17.56 4.68 18.65
C GLU A 256 18.65 5.38 19.46
N SER A 257 18.38 5.61 20.76
CA SER A 257 19.39 5.99 21.74
C SER A 257 19.47 4.94 22.85
N MET A 258 20.67 4.56 23.19
CA MET A 258 20.95 3.49 24.15
C MET A 258 21.96 3.96 25.16
N SER A 259 21.67 3.76 26.44
CA SER A 259 22.66 3.83 27.51
C SER A 259 23.26 2.45 27.75
N ASN A 260 24.56 2.38 28.01
CA ASN A 260 25.25 1.14 28.31
C ASN A 260 25.25 0.11 27.15
N ALA A 261 25.27 0.62 25.90
CA ALA A 261 25.43 -0.17 24.70
C ALA A 261 26.77 -0.93 24.70
N THR A 262 26.82 -2.05 23.96
CA THR A 262 28.07 -2.81 23.74
C THR A 262 28.69 -2.33 22.43
N ILE A 263 29.83 -1.68 22.51
CA ILE A 263 30.48 -0.98 21.39
C ILE A 263 31.82 -1.65 21.10
N ALA A 264 32.14 -1.86 19.82
CA ALA A 264 33.48 -2.33 19.41
C ALA A 264 34.53 -1.26 19.63
N SER A 265 35.67 -1.63 20.19
CA SER A 265 36.83 -0.77 20.36
C SER A 265 38.11 -1.54 20.07
N ASN A 266 39.26 -0.84 20.00
CA ASN A 266 40.58 -1.46 19.85
C ASN A 266 40.96 -2.39 21.04
N GLU A 267 40.27 -2.27 22.16
CA GLU A 267 40.47 -3.07 23.39
C GLU A 267 39.43 -4.23 23.49
N GLY A 268 38.59 -4.41 22.46
CA GLY A 268 37.48 -5.36 22.44
C GLY A 268 36.13 -4.67 22.64
N LEU A 269 35.12 -5.42 23.12
CA LEU A 269 33.78 -4.88 23.37
C LEU A 269 33.74 -4.11 24.70
N VAL A 270 33.35 -2.85 24.66
CA VAL A 270 33.26 -1.96 25.81
C VAL A 270 31.84 -1.43 26.00
N LYS A 271 31.54 -0.92 27.18
CA LYS A 271 30.23 -0.29 27.47
C LYS A 271 30.30 1.22 27.26
N GLY A 272 29.19 1.79 26.73
CA GLY A 272 29.06 3.20 26.49
C GLY A 272 27.67 3.60 26.02
N ASP A 273 27.44 4.88 25.81
CA ASP A 273 26.19 5.34 25.20
C ASP A 273 26.28 5.31 23.69
N ALA A 274 25.19 4.93 23.03
CA ALA A 274 25.11 4.82 21.58
C ALA A 274 23.88 5.51 21.05
N GLY A 275 24.04 6.24 19.95
CA GLY A 275 22.98 6.72 19.07
C GLY A 275 23.15 6.14 17.67
N VAL A 276 22.10 5.62 17.10
CA VAL A 276 22.06 5.13 15.72
C VAL A 276 20.87 5.72 14.99
N TRP A 277 21.07 6.04 13.72
CA TRP A 277 20.07 6.58 12.82
C TRP A 277 20.16 5.83 11.50
N LEU A 278 19.00 5.46 10.94
CA LEU A 278 18.88 4.77 9.67
C LEU A 278 17.89 5.53 8.80
N ASP A 279 18.39 6.14 7.75
CA ASP A 279 17.60 6.82 6.72
C ASP A 279 17.46 5.93 5.49
N ASN A 280 16.23 5.68 5.08
CA ASN A 280 15.93 4.93 3.87
C ASN A 280 15.12 5.78 2.90
N TRP A 281 15.56 5.85 1.68
CA TRP A 281 14.83 6.45 0.58
C TRP A 281 14.52 5.42 -0.50
N ARG A 282 13.32 5.51 -1.08
CA ARG A 282 12.88 4.61 -2.12
C ARG A 282 11.95 5.32 -3.10
N ALA A 283 12.11 5.06 -4.39
CA ALA A 283 11.22 5.48 -5.46
C ALA A 283 10.87 4.31 -6.38
N ILE A 284 9.58 4.12 -6.60
CA ILE A 284 9.04 3.07 -7.45
C ILE A 284 8.17 3.73 -8.51
N SER A 285 8.37 3.34 -9.76
CA SER A 285 7.51 3.73 -10.87
C SER A 285 7.13 2.52 -11.70
N GLY A 286 5.95 2.55 -12.30
CA GLY A 286 5.50 1.43 -13.10
C GLY A 286 4.33 1.78 -13.99
N THR A 287 4.21 1.04 -15.07
CA THR A 287 3.05 1.07 -15.96
C THR A 287 2.40 -0.28 -15.99
N GLY A 288 1.07 -0.30 -16.09
CA GLY A 288 0.32 -1.54 -16.10
C GLY A 288 -0.86 -1.51 -17.07
N PHE A 289 -1.38 -2.69 -17.33
CA PHE A 289 -2.55 -2.89 -18.17
C PHE A 289 -3.52 -3.86 -17.49
N ASN A 290 -4.82 -3.61 -17.61
CA ASN A 290 -5.86 -4.52 -17.14
C ASN A 290 -7.07 -4.51 -18.07
N MET A 291 -7.94 -5.51 -17.88
CA MET A 291 -9.22 -5.65 -18.58
C MET A 291 -10.35 -5.81 -17.57
N LYS A 292 -11.51 -5.28 -17.92
CA LYS A 292 -12.72 -5.32 -17.10
C LYS A 292 -13.88 -5.80 -17.94
N PHE A 293 -14.70 -6.66 -17.35
CA PHE A 293 -15.91 -7.18 -17.97
C PHE A 293 -17.07 -7.00 -17.02
N GLY A 294 -18.22 -6.61 -17.54
CA GLY A 294 -19.38 -6.42 -16.71
C GLY A 294 -20.70 -6.64 -17.40
N VAL A 295 -21.69 -6.98 -16.57
CA VAL A 295 -23.07 -7.11 -16.97
C VAL A 295 -24.00 -6.45 -15.95
N ILE A 296 -25.11 -5.90 -16.41
CA ILE A 296 -26.23 -5.46 -15.58
C ILE A 296 -27.50 -6.01 -16.21
N VAL A 297 -28.31 -6.68 -15.41
CA VAL A 297 -29.63 -7.21 -15.83
C VAL A 297 -30.71 -6.48 -15.06
N LYS A 298 -31.76 -6.12 -15.75
CA LYS A 298 -32.98 -5.47 -15.22
C LYS A 298 -34.16 -6.42 -15.40
N PRO A 299 -34.36 -7.39 -14.48
CA PRO A 299 -35.44 -8.37 -14.60
C PRO A 299 -36.83 -7.75 -14.57
N ILE A 300 -36.97 -6.70 -13.79
CA ILE A 300 -38.16 -5.82 -13.67
C ILE A 300 -37.71 -4.37 -13.57
N ASP A 301 -38.62 -3.45 -13.83
CA ASP A 301 -38.29 -2.00 -13.83
C ASP A 301 -37.66 -1.48 -12.52
N MET A 302 -38.01 -2.12 -11.42
CA MET A 302 -37.60 -1.73 -10.08
C MET A 302 -36.26 -2.36 -9.66
N LEU A 303 -35.87 -3.51 -10.21
CA LEU A 303 -34.71 -4.27 -9.76
C LEU A 303 -33.62 -4.32 -10.83
N ARG A 304 -32.38 -4.07 -10.42
CA ARG A 304 -31.17 -4.28 -11.22
C ARG A 304 -30.23 -5.20 -10.46
N ILE A 305 -29.60 -6.09 -11.18
CA ILE A 305 -28.56 -6.98 -10.67
C ILE A 305 -27.33 -6.79 -11.56
N GLY A 306 -26.19 -6.56 -10.96
CA GLY A 306 -24.93 -6.32 -11.65
C GLY A 306 -23.86 -7.31 -11.23
N ALA A 307 -22.97 -7.64 -12.14
CA ALA A 307 -21.74 -8.39 -11.86
C ALA A 307 -20.60 -7.85 -12.72
N ALA A 308 -19.39 -7.87 -12.15
CA ALA A 308 -18.19 -7.50 -12.86
C ALA A 308 -17.00 -8.34 -12.41
N ILE A 309 -16.05 -8.52 -13.32
CA ILE A 309 -14.76 -9.14 -13.07
C ILE A 309 -13.66 -8.27 -13.65
N HIS A 310 -12.61 -8.04 -12.87
CA HIS A 310 -11.38 -7.38 -13.33
C HIS A 310 -10.23 -8.38 -13.33
N THR A 311 -9.49 -8.40 -14.41
CA THR A 311 -8.21 -9.11 -14.43
C THR A 311 -7.24 -8.44 -13.47
N PRO A 312 -6.17 -9.12 -13.08
CA PRO A 312 -5.02 -8.42 -12.52
C PRO A 312 -4.57 -7.27 -13.44
N THR A 313 -4.02 -6.23 -12.84
CA THR A 313 -3.20 -5.28 -13.58
C THR A 313 -1.80 -5.88 -13.69
N TRP A 314 -1.34 -6.09 -14.91
CA TRP A 314 0.00 -6.56 -15.22
C TRP A 314 0.93 -5.36 -15.26
N TYR A 315 1.74 -5.19 -14.22
CA TYR A 315 2.68 -4.10 -14.08
C TYR A 315 4.09 -4.51 -14.50
N SER A 316 4.78 -3.58 -15.17
CA SER A 316 6.23 -3.53 -15.26
C SER A 316 6.72 -2.40 -14.36
N ILE A 317 7.57 -2.71 -13.41
CA ILE A 317 7.95 -1.83 -12.31
C ILE A 317 9.46 -1.68 -12.25
N SER A 318 9.91 -0.44 -12.04
CA SER A 318 11.28 -0.07 -11.71
C SER A 318 11.35 0.46 -10.30
N ASN A 319 12.34 0.02 -9.53
CA ASN A 319 12.63 0.49 -8.19
C ASN A 319 14.04 1.05 -8.11
N ASN A 320 14.17 2.16 -7.39
CA ASN A 320 15.45 2.73 -6.98
C ASN A 320 15.40 3.00 -5.48
N ALA A 321 16.45 2.60 -4.76
CA ALA A 321 16.54 2.77 -3.31
C ALA A 321 17.99 2.98 -2.88
N TYR A 322 18.17 3.75 -1.79
CA TYR A 322 19.42 3.84 -1.06
C TYR A 322 19.16 4.03 0.43
N ALA A 323 20.17 3.77 1.25
CA ALA A 323 20.12 4.03 2.69
C ALA A 323 21.39 4.71 3.18
N GLU A 324 21.22 5.48 4.25
CA GLU A 324 22.28 6.08 5.05
C GLU A 324 22.13 5.59 6.49
N SER A 325 23.24 5.23 7.10
CA SER A 325 23.36 4.96 8.53
C SER A 325 24.26 6.02 9.16
N GLN A 326 23.78 6.67 10.21
CA GLN A 326 24.58 7.56 11.03
C GLN A 326 24.77 6.95 12.41
N TYR A 327 25.90 7.15 13.01
CA TYR A 327 26.22 6.60 14.33
C TYR A 327 27.06 7.55 15.18
N SER A 328 26.85 7.46 16.50
CA SER A 328 27.62 8.19 17.51
C SER A 328 27.77 7.30 18.75
N TYR A 329 29.01 6.89 19.04
CA TYR A 329 29.32 5.97 20.13
C TYR A 329 30.24 6.64 21.14
N LEU A 330 29.77 6.80 22.37
CA LEU A 330 30.53 7.30 23.51
C LEU A 330 31.07 6.12 24.30
N ASN A 331 32.40 5.99 24.29
CA ASN A 331 33.11 5.00 25.10
C ASN A 331 33.71 5.65 26.32
N PRO A 332 33.34 5.29 27.57
CA PRO A 332 33.93 5.83 28.78
C PRO A 332 35.45 5.66 28.86
N ALA A 333 36.02 4.56 28.35
CA ALA A 333 37.47 4.36 28.30
C ALA A 333 38.16 5.23 27.25
N ALA A 334 37.46 5.71 26.22
CA ALA A 334 38.00 6.66 25.25
C ALA A 334 38.03 8.11 25.79
N GLU A 335 37.17 8.45 26.75
CA GLU A 335 37.18 9.76 27.41
C GLU A 335 38.45 9.97 28.26
N GLU A 336 39.01 8.92 28.84
CA GLU A 336 40.29 8.98 29.54
C GLU A 336 41.48 9.17 28.58
N GLY A 337 41.32 8.84 27.29
CA GLY A 337 42.41 8.87 26.30
C GLY A 337 42.39 10.01 25.27
N ASN A 338 41.29 10.58 24.86
CA ASN A 338 41.13 11.73 23.92
C ASN A 338 39.70 12.24 23.73
N GLY A 339 38.72 11.74 24.45
CA GLY A 339 37.38 12.36 24.60
C GLY A 339 36.49 12.54 23.35
N ASN A 340 36.88 12.00 22.21
CA ASN A 340 36.06 12.13 20.99
C ASN A 340 35.19 10.89 20.80
N PRO A 341 33.86 11.05 20.65
CA PRO A 341 33.00 9.93 20.28
C PRO A 341 33.40 9.36 18.92
N LEU A 342 33.33 8.05 18.76
CA LEU A 342 33.35 7.44 17.43
C LEU A 342 32.05 7.81 16.76
N GLN A 343 32.11 8.64 15.73
CA GLN A 343 30.92 9.10 15.00
C GLN A 343 31.20 9.13 13.51
N GLY A 344 30.16 8.87 12.73
CA GLY A 344 30.27 8.88 11.27
C GLY A 344 28.95 8.59 10.60
N SER A 345 29.01 8.46 9.29
CA SER A 345 27.92 7.99 8.45
C SER A 345 28.46 7.06 7.38
N GLU A 346 27.67 6.04 7.08
CA GLU A 346 27.90 5.09 6.00
C GLU A 346 26.70 5.09 5.04
N TYR A 347 26.96 4.85 3.77
CA TYR A 347 25.96 4.90 2.70
C TYR A 347 25.98 3.60 1.92
N THR A 348 24.80 3.17 1.48
CA THR A 348 24.73 2.11 0.49
C THR A 348 25.01 2.68 -0.89
N GLU A 349 25.33 1.79 -1.82
CA GLU A 349 25.21 2.08 -3.24
C GLU A 349 23.74 2.25 -3.65
N ASP A 350 23.48 2.76 -4.87
CA ASP A 350 22.14 2.86 -5.44
C ASP A 350 21.65 1.46 -5.85
N LEU A 351 20.60 0.98 -5.19
CA LEU A 351 19.94 -0.29 -5.50
C LEU A 351 18.88 -0.06 -6.58
N TYR A 352 19.18 -0.47 -7.79
CA TYR A 352 18.27 -0.38 -8.94
C TYR A 352 17.89 -1.76 -9.46
N TYR A 353 16.59 -2.03 -9.58
CA TYR A 353 16.09 -3.28 -10.14
C TYR A 353 14.69 -3.14 -10.76
N ASN A 354 14.38 -4.06 -11.68
CA ASN A 354 13.09 -4.15 -12.34
C ASN A 354 12.41 -5.46 -11.99
N PHE A 355 11.09 -5.43 -11.89
CA PHE A 355 10.26 -6.62 -11.68
C PHE A 355 8.88 -6.45 -12.30
N ASN A 356 8.21 -7.58 -12.54
CA ASN A 356 6.81 -7.59 -12.94
C ASN A 356 5.93 -7.95 -11.76
N MET A 357 4.76 -7.34 -11.69
CA MET A 357 3.76 -7.62 -10.66
C MET A 357 2.38 -7.73 -11.29
N ASN A 358 1.63 -8.76 -10.86
CA ASN A 358 0.22 -8.90 -11.16
C ASN A 358 -0.58 -8.57 -9.91
N SER A 359 -1.41 -7.52 -9.97
CA SER A 359 -2.28 -7.13 -8.86
C SER A 359 -3.41 -8.17 -8.61
N PRO A 360 -4.20 -8.06 -7.53
CA PRO A 360 -5.30 -9.00 -7.27
C PRO A 360 -6.36 -9.04 -8.36
N TRP A 361 -6.93 -10.22 -8.60
CA TRP A 361 -8.23 -10.34 -9.25
C TRP A 361 -9.32 -9.68 -8.41
N LYS A 362 -10.33 -9.08 -9.07
CA LYS A 362 -11.48 -8.48 -8.40
C LYS A 362 -12.78 -9.05 -8.96
N PHE A 363 -13.66 -9.44 -8.05
CA PHE A 363 -14.99 -9.98 -8.37
C PHE A 363 -16.03 -9.13 -7.66
N MET A 364 -17.02 -8.66 -8.38
CA MET A 364 -18.07 -7.78 -7.86
C MET A 364 -19.44 -8.28 -8.22
N VAL A 365 -20.35 -8.24 -7.27
CA VAL A 365 -21.79 -8.45 -7.47
C VAL A 365 -22.55 -7.36 -6.75
N GLY A 366 -23.69 -6.96 -7.29
CA GLY A 366 -24.50 -5.93 -6.68
C GLY A 366 -25.96 -6.04 -7.06
N ALA A 367 -26.81 -5.46 -6.23
CA ALA A 367 -28.22 -5.33 -6.48
C ALA A 367 -28.69 -3.92 -6.17
N ALA A 368 -29.58 -3.37 -7.00
CA ALA A 368 -30.13 -2.03 -6.78
C ALA A 368 -31.65 -2.02 -7.02
N ALA A 369 -32.34 -1.37 -6.10
CA ALA A 369 -33.77 -1.11 -6.21
C ALA A 369 -34.02 0.35 -6.61
N VAL A 370 -34.77 0.56 -7.68
CA VAL A 370 -35.25 1.90 -8.12
C VAL A 370 -36.70 2.03 -7.70
N ILE A 371 -36.98 2.88 -6.72
CA ILE A 371 -38.27 3.01 -6.06
C ILE A 371 -39.01 4.22 -6.67
N GLY A 372 -39.90 3.94 -7.58
CA GLY A 372 -40.62 4.98 -8.33
C GLY A 372 -39.65 5.92 -9.06
N ASN A 373 -39.95 7.23 -9.00
CA ASN A 373 -39.12 8.26 -9.63
C ASN A 373 -38.17 8.97 -8.65
N SER A 374 -38.17 8.56 -7.39
CA SER A 374 -37.55 9.36 -6.32
C SER A 374 -36.49 8.62 -5.50
N GLY A 375 -36.54 7.31 -5.40
CA GLY A 375 -35.64 6.55 -4.53
C GLY A 375 -34.75 5.57 -5.29
N ILE A 376 -33.52 5.41 -4.81
CA ILE A 376 -32.60 4.33 -5.22
C ILE A 376 -31.94 3.81 -3.95
N VAL A 377 -31.86 2.49 -3.82
CA VAL A 377 -31.03 1.82 -2.82
C VAL A 377 -30.18 0.79 -3.53
N SER A 378 -28.90 0.71 -3.21
CA SER A 378 -27.96 -0.23 -3.80
C SER A 378 -27.09 -0.90 -2.74
N VAL A 379 -26.79 -2.17 -2.95
CA VAL A 379 -25.85 -2.94 -2.12
C VAL A 379 -24.91 -3.69 -3.04
N ASP A 380 -23.62 -3.57 -2.77
CA ASP A 380 -22.57 -4.24 -3.54
C ASP A 380 -21.66 -5.05 -2.59
N TYR A 381 -21.20 -6.17 -3.09
CA TYR A 381 -20.12 -6.95 -2.52
C TYR A 381 -18.99 -7.07 -3.53
N GLU A 382 -17.76 -6.83 -3.05
CA GLU A 382 -16.55 -7.02 -3.84
C GLU A 382 -15.56 -7.88 -3.07
N ARG A 383 -14.90 -8.80 -3.79
CA ARG A 383 -13.79 -9.59 -3.28
C ARG A 383 -12.54 -9.32 -4.10
N GLN A 384 -11.45 -8.99 -3.40
CA GLN A 384 -10.12 -8.76 -3.98
C GLN A 384 -9.16 -9.83 -3.48
N ALA A 385 -8.58 -10.62 -4.39
CA ALA A 385 -7.77 -11.79 -4.08
C ALA A 385 -6.30 -11.41 -3.83
N TYR A 386 -5.99 -10.75 -2.71
CA TYR A 386 -4.62 -10.32 -2.40
C TYR A 386 -3.62 -11.48 -2.24
N ASN A 387 -4.08 -12.64 -1.84
CA ASN A 387 -3.28 -13.87 -1.79
C ASN A 387 -2.90 -14.42 -3.18
N ASP A 388 -3.47 -13.90 -4.25
CA ASP A 388 -3.19 -14.28 -5.64
C ASP A 388 -2.28 -13.29 -6.38
N ILE A 389 -1.78 -12.26 -5.70
CA ILE A 389 -0.73 -11.37 -6.22
C ILE A 389 0.44 -12.23 -6.67
N LYS A 390 1.04 -11.87 -7.82
CA LYS A 390 2.22 -12.55 -8.37
C LYS A 390 3.31 -11.53 -8.62
N VAL A 391 4.52 -11.91 -8.24
CA VAL A 391 5.73 -11.14 -8.50
C VAL A 391 6.69 -12.02 -9.29
N SER A 392 7.45 -11.44 -10.18
CA SER A 392 8.55 -12.11 -10.87
C SER A 392 9.72 -11.14 -11.05
N SER A 393 10.86 -11.53 -10.52
CA SER A 393 12.13 -10.79 -10.63
C SER A 393 12.67 -10.87 -12.04
N GLN A 394 13.31 -9.82 -12.50
CA GLN A 394 14.05 -9.83 -13.76
C GLN A 394 15.39 -10.56 -13.55
N ASN A 395 15.63 -11.64 -14.30
CA ASN A 395 16.93 -12.25 -14.37
C ASN A 395 17.84 -11.41 -15.29
N GLY A 396 19.15 -11.44 -15.07
CA GLY A 396 20.15 -10.60 -15.73
C GLY A 396 20.18 -10.58 -17.28
N TRP A 397 19.33 -11.37 -17.96
CA TRP A 397 19.14 -11.42 -19.41
C TRP A 397 17.73 -11.01 -19.84
N GLY A 398 16.98 -10.30 -19.00
CA GLY A 398 15.63 -9.82 -19.32
C GLY A 398 14.53 -10.87 -19.27
N SER A 399 14.82 -12.09 -18.83
CA SER A 399 13.80 -13.08 -18.52
C SER A 399 13.34 -12.96 -17.06
N TYR A 400 12.09 -13.33 -16.79
CA TYR A 400 11.50 -13.25 -15.44
C TYR A 400 11.40 -14.63 -14.83
N ALA A 401 11.73 -14.73 -13.54
CA ALA A 401 11.61 -16.00 -12.80
C ALA A 401 10.14 -16.41 -12.67
N SER A 402 9.83 -17.66 -13.02
CA SER A 402 8.46 -18.19 -12.90
C SER A 402 8.08 -18.55 -11.46
N ASN A 403 9.06 -18.85 -10.60
CA ASN A 403 8.88 -19.26 -9.21
C ASN A 403 9.71 -18.34 -8.29
N ASP A 404 9.20 -17.12 -8.06
CA ASP A 404 9.80 -16.20 -7.11
C ASP A 404 9.36 -16.59 -5.68
N PRO A 405 10.30 -16.76 -4.73
CA PRO A 405 9.98 -17.10 -3.33
C PRO A 405 8.99 -16.15 -2.66
N VAL A 406 9.03 -14.88 -3.01
CA VAL A 406 8.08 -13.84 -2.56
C VAL A 406 6.62 -14.24 -2.79
N ASN A 407 6.31 -15.08 -3.79
CA ASN A 407 4.96 -15.54 -4.04
C ASN A 407 4.43 -16.51 -2.97
N ASP A 408 5.30 -17.19 -2.25
CA ASP A 408 4.90 -18.02 -1.11
C ASP A 408 4.67 -17.15 0.12
N ASP A 409 5.47 -16.11 0.34
CA ASP A 409 5.25 -15.10 1.38
C ASP A 409 3.93 -14.39 1.18
N ILE A 410 3.58 -13.99 -0.06
CA ILE A 410 2.29 -13.39 -0.39
C ILE A 410 1.13 -14.27 0.09
N LYS A 411 1.18 -15.57 -0.20
CA LYS A 411 0.14 -16.52 0.23
C LYS A 411 0.13 -16.72 1.75
N ASN A 412 1.32 -16.68 2.38
CA ASN A 412 1.47 -16.87 3.82
C ASN A 412 1.01 -15.64 4.60
N TYR A 413 1.25 -14.41 4.10
CA TYR A 413 0.93 -13.17 4.80
C TYR A 413 -0.48 -12.67 4.53
N PHE A 414 -1.01 -12.86 3.32
CA PHE A 414 -2.23 -12.20 2.89
C PHE A 414 -3.39 -13.18 2.62
N LYS A 415 -4.58 -12.64 2.75
CA LYS A 415 -5.88 -13.26 2.41
C LYS A 415 -6.66 -12.30 1.51
N ALA A 416 -7.75 -12.78 0.93
CA ALA A 416 -8.64 -11.92 0.16
C ALA A 416 -9.29 -10.87 1.07
N ALA A 417 -9.47 -9.65 0.53
CA ALA A 417 -10.29 -8.61 1.14
C ALA A 417 -11.74 -8.74 0.67
N ASP A 418 -12.67 -8.58 1.60
CA ASP A 418 -14.10 -8.50 1.35
C ASP A 418 -14.56 -7.05 1.59
N ILE A 419 -15.25 -6.47 0.61
CA ILE A 419 -15.72 -5.08 0.66
C ILE A 419 -17.23 -5.08 0.48
N ILE A 420 -17.93 -4.43 1.41
CA ILE A 420 -19.39 -4.25 1.37
C ILE A 420 -19.67 -2.76 1.21
N ARG A 421 -20.55 -2.42 0.24
CA ARG A 421 -20.98 -1.04 0.01
C ARG A 421 -22.49 -0.96 0.01
N ILE A 422 -23.01 0.09 0.64
CA ILE A 422 -24.44 0.38 0.69
C ILE A 422 -24.60 1.85 0.30
N GLY A 423 -25.54 2.12 -0.60
CA GLY A 423 -25.83 3.48 -1.06
C GLY A 423 -27.31 3.73 -1.22
N ALA A 424 -27.72 4.96 -0.93
CA ALA A 424 -29.08 5.44 -1.16
C ALA A 424 -29.06 6.82 -1.80
N GLU A 425 -29.97 7.04 -2.75
CA GLU A 425 -30.23 8.34 -3.38
C GLU A 425 -31.72 8.64 -3.27
N PHE A 426 -32.07 9.82 -2.80
CA PHE A 426 -33.44 10.30 -2.75
C PHE A 426 -33.57 11.64 -3.49
N ARG A 427 -34.42 11.66 -4.49
CA ARG A 427 -34.73 12.87 -5.27
C ARG A 427 -35.83 13.64 -4.58
N VAL A 428 -35.45 14.72 -3.87
CA VAL A 428 -36.35 15.58 -3.12
C VAL A 428 -37.21 16.42 -4.06
N THR A 429 -36.61 16.88 -5.16
CA THR A 429 -37.28 17.58 -6.26
C THR A 429 -36.71 17.11 -7.59
N PRO A 430 -37.32 17.44 -8.75
CA PRO A 430 -36.73 17.10 -10.05
C PRO A 430 -35.29 17.63 -10.25
N ARG A 431 -34.84 18.59 -9.45
CA ARG A 431 -33.53 19.23 -9.56
C ARG A 431 -32.58 18.84 -8.41
N PHE A 432 -33.10 18.50 -7.23
CA PHE A 432 -32.29 18.19 -6.04
C PHE A 432 -32.37 16.74 -5.62
N SER A 433 -31.20 16.18 -5.33
CA SER A 433 -31.05 14.83 -4.79
C SER A 433 -30.21 14.85 -3.50
N LEU A 434 -30.60 14.04 -2.53
CA LEU A 434 -29.84 13.71 -1.33
C LEU A 434 -29.27 12.31 -1.46
N ARG A 435 -28.08 12.08 -0.92
CA ARG A 435 -27.41 10.79 -0.98
C ARG A 435 -26.76 10.46 0.36
N ALA A 436 -26.72 9.18 0.66
CA ALA A 436 -25.96 8.65 1.79
C ALA A 436 -25.34 7.31 1.40
N GLY A 437 -24.21 6.98 1.99
CA GLY A 437 -23.50 5.75 1.72
C GLY A 437 -22.66 5.26 2.87
N TYR A 438 -22.39 3.97 2.83
CA TYR A 438 -21.50 3.26 3.74
C TYR A 438 -20.62 2.30 2.96
N ASN A 439 -19.35 2.21 3.35
CA ASN A 439 -18.38 1.28 2.80
C ASN A 439 -17.60 0.65 3.95
N TYR A 440 -17.41 -0.66 3.91
CA TYR A 440 -16.59 -1.41 4.86
C TYR A 440 -15.67 -2.37 4.11
N SER A 441 -14.41 -2.44 4.51
CA SER A 441 -13.40 -3.32 3.95
C SER A 441 -12.69 -4.07 5.06
N THR A 442 -12.59 -5.40 4.93
CA THR A 442 -11.86 -6.25 5.87
C THR A 442 -10.35 -6.11 5.68
N SER A 443 -9.59 -6.45 6.71
CA SER A 443 -8.14 -6.61 6.65
C SER A 443 -7.74 -7.67 5.62
N THR A 444 -6.68 -7.38 4.88
CA THR A 444 -6.03 -8.29 3.94
C THR A 444 -4.94 -9.13 4.56
N ALA A 445 -4.29 -8.63 5.62
CA ALA A 445 -3.28 -9.40 6.34
C ALA A 445 -3.93 -10.45 7.25
N LYS A 446 -3.29 -11.60 7.38
CA LYS A 446 -3.69 -12.64 8.34
C LYS A 446 -3.40 -12.17 9.76
N SER A 447 -4.12 -12.71 10.75
CA SER A 447 -3.99 -12.34 12.17
C SER A 447 -2.58 -12.55 12.68
N GLU A 448 -1.99 -13.69 12.37
CA GLU A 448 -0.66 -14.09 12.82
C GLU A 448 0.43 -13.11 12.33
N VAL A 449 0.23 -12.53 11.15
CA VAL A 449 1.13 -11.52 10.56
C VAL A 449 0.91 -10.15 11.22
N LEU A 450 -0.36 -9.79 11.47
CA LEU A 450 -0.72 -8.56 12.17
C LEU A 450 -0.23 -8.52 13.62
N ASP A 451 -0.20 -9.67 14.27
CA ASP A 451 0.20 -9.83 15.67
C ASP A 451 1.73 -10.04 15.80
N GLY A 452 2.44 -10.15 14.67
CA GLY A 452 3.90 -10.32 14.61
C GLY A 452 4.39 -11.72 14.99
N ASP A 453 3.50 -12.73 14.88
CA ASP A 453 3.85 -14.14 15.15
C ASP A 453 4.53 -14.81 13.95
N VAL A 454 4.52 -14.15 12.79
CA VAL A 454 5.17 -14.60 11.56
C VAL A 454 6.23 -13.59 11.17
N GLU A 455 7.41 -14.08 10.84
CA GLU A 455 8.48 -13.26 10.29
C GLU A 455 8.08 -12.67 8.94
N VAL A 456 8.25 -11.36 8.77
CA VAL A 456 7.92 -10.62 7.55
C VAL A 456 9.20 -10.14 6.90
N TYR A 457 9.49 -10.65 5.72
CA TYR A 457 10.64 -10.22 4.93
C TYR A 457 10.30 -8.95 4.16
N THR A 458 11.15 -7.93 4.34
CA THR A 458 11.11 -6.67 3.60
C THR A 458 12.20 -6.66 2.52
N ALA A 459 12.03 -5.84 1.51
CA ALA A 459 13.02 -5.71 0.44
C ALA A 459 13.94 -4.52 0.69
N GLY A 460 15.20 -4.66 0.29
CA GLY A 460 16.20 -3.60 0.37
C GLY A 460 16.65 -3.34 1.80
N MET A 461 16.93 -2.09 2.12
CA MET A 461 17.56 -1.67 3.37
C MET A 461 16.57 -1.18 4.42
N ASN A 462 15.28 -1.08 4.10
CA ASN A 462 14.25 -0.64 5.05
C ASN A 462 13.58 -1.84 5.72
N PRO A 463 13.87 -2.10 7.01
CA PRO A 463 13.25 -3.22 7.72
C PRO A 463 11.79 -2.95 8.13
N ALA A 464 11.32 -1.70 8.02
CA ALA A 464 10.01 -1.28 8.49
C ALA A 464 8.89 -1.61 7.50
N TYR A 465 7.72 -1.94 8.04
CA TYR A 465 6.53 -2.19 7.23
C TYR A 465 5.24 -1.80 7.95
N THR A 466 4.16 -1.66 7.16
CA THR A 466 2.83 -1.32 7.68
C THR A 466 1.78 -2.26 7.10
N LEU A 467 0.94 -2.82 7.97
CA LEU A 467 -0.15 -3.73 7.59
C LEU A 467 -1.51 -3.09 7.91
N ASN A 468 -2.39 -3.05 6.92
CA ASN A 468 -3.73 -2.48 7.10
C ASN A 468 -4.64 -3.48 7.81
N ARG A 469 -5.42 -2.94 8.76
CA ARG A 469 -6.57 -3.59 9.39
C ARG A 469 -7.86 -3.20 8.65
N ASP A 470 -8.98 -3.39 9.28
CA ASP A 470 -10.28 -3.02 8.72
C ASP A 470 -10.40 -1.50 8.50
N ALA A 471 -11.17 -1.14 7.48
CA ALA A 471 -11.47 0.26 7.19
C ALA A 471 -12.96 0.45 6.92
N PHE A 472 -13.48 1.63 7.24
CA PHE A 472 -14.86 2.01 6.88
C PHE A 472 -14.94 3.47 6.41
N ALA A 473 -15.99 3.76 5.67
CA ALA A 473 -16.32 5.13 5.29
C ALA A 473 -17.83 5.36 5.38
N ILE A 474 -18.20 6.57 5.84
CA ILE A 474 -19.57 7.08 5.84
C ILE A 474 -19.59 8.30 4.94
N SER A 475 -20.58 8.41 4.08
CA SER A 475 -20.66 9.47 3.09
C SER A 475 -22.05 10.07 2.98
N PHE A 476 -22.07 11.37 2.67
CA PHE A 476 -23.28 12.13 2.39
C PHE A 476 -23.07 12.99 1.15
N GLY A 477 -24.13 13.26 0.40
CA GLY A 477 -24.03 14.08 -0.80
C GLY A 477 -25.30 14.81 -1.19
N LEU A 478 -25.06 15.88 -1.94
CA LEU A 478 -26.08 16.73 -2.53
C LEU A 478 -25.86 16.76 -4.05
N GLY A 479 -26.94 16.70 -4.80
CA GLY A 479 -26.89 16.84 -6.25
C GLY A 479 -27.86 17.90 -6.74
N TYR A 480 -27.42 18.74 -7.67
CA TYR A 480 -28.25 19.71 -8.36
C TYR A 480 -28.15 19.53 -9.87
N ARG A 481 -29.29 19.50 -10.55
CA ARG A 481 -29.40 19.39 -12.02
C ARG A 481 -30.22 20.56 -12.59
N TYR A 482 -29.65 21.17 -13.61
CA TYR A 482 -30.33 22.21 -14.37
C TYR A 482 -30.14 21.98 -15.86
N LYS A 483 -31.21 21.56 -16.54
CA LYS A 483 -31.19 21.17 -17.96
C LYS A 483 -30.13 20.05 -18.20
N ALA A 484 -29.15 20.34 -18.99
CA ALA A 484 -28.05 19.45 -19.32
C ALA A 484 -26.88 19.46 -18.30
N PHE A 485 -26.78 20.51 -17.49
CA PHE A 485 -25.72 20.68 -16.50
C PHE A 485 -26.08 20.04 -15.16
N TYR A 486 -25.07 19.48 -14.49
CA TYR A 486 -25.18 19.04 -13.12
C TYR A 486 -23.96 19.46 -12.29
N ILE A 487 -24.18 19.62 -10.99
CA ILE A 487 -23.15 19.77 -9.98
C ILE A 487 -23.52 18.90 -8.78
N ASP A 488 -22.56 18.10 -8.32
CA ASP A 488 -22.71 17.22 -7.17
C ASP A 488 -21.62 17.55 -6.14
N GLY A 489 -21.99 17.59 -4.86
CA GLY A 489 -21.08 17.73 -3.74
C GLY A 489 -21.21 16.53 -2.82
N ALA A 490 -20.09 16.08 -2.25
CA ALA A 490 -20.06 14.98 -1.28
C ALA A 490 -19.10 15.28 -0.14
N TYR A 491 -19.45 14.80 1.05
CA TYR A 491 -18.59 14.71 2.21
C TYR A 491 -18.41 13.26 2.57
N ILE A 492 -17.15 12.81 2.73
CA ILE A 492 -16.79 11.43 3.07
C ILE A 492 -15.90 11.45 4.30
N TYR A 493 -16.35 10.79 5.36
CA TYR A 493 -15.55 10.43 6.51
C TYR A 493 -15.04 9.03 6.33
N ARG A 494 -13.72 8.84 6.26
CA ARG A 494 -13.07 7.52 6.20
C ARG A 494 -12.20 7.32 7.42
N ASN A 495 -12.27 6.14 8.02
CA ASN A 495 -11.38 5.68 9.07
C ASN A 495 -10.71 4.38 8.64
N LYS A 496 -9.40 4.36 8.70
CA LYS A 496 -8.57 3.21 8.37
C LYS A 496 -7.59 2.96 9.51
N LYS A 497 -7.52 1.73 9.97
CA LYS A 497 -6.54 1.31 10.96
C LYS A 497 -5.42 0.53 10.30
N SER A 498 -4.21 0.63 10.84
CA SER A 498 -3.07 -0.17 10.44
C SER A 498 -2.10 -0.32 11.60
N THR A 499 -1.22 -1.32 11.53
CA THR A 499 -0.14 -1.52 12.49
C THR A 499 1.18 -1.30 11.77
N TYR A 500 2.01 -0.42 12.30
CA TYR A 500 3.38 -0.20 11.87
C TYR A 500 4.32 -1.04 12.72
N HIS A 501 5.30 -1.65 12.06
CA HIS A 501 6.40 -2.38 12.68
C HIS A 501 7.70 -1.74 12.21
N ALA A 502 8.58 -1.39 13.15
CA ALA A 502 9.88 -0.78 12.81
C ALA A 502 10.83 -1.80 12.15
N PHE A 503 10.66 -3.08 12.46
CA PHE A 503 11.29 -4.22 11.84
C PHE A 503 10.43 -5.47 12.11
N THR A 504 10.81 -6.65 11.59
CA THR A 504 10.10 -7.88 11.91
C THR A 504 10.55 -8.46 13.24
N ASN A 505 9.66 -9.17 13.94
CA ASN A 505 10.08 -10.01 15.07
C ASN A 505 10.95 -11.14 14.53
N TYR A 506 12.13 -11.31 15.07
CA TYR A 506 13.08 -12.34 14.64
C TYR A 506 13.74 -13.01 15.86
N ALA A 507 13.67 -14.32 15.95
CA ALA A 507 14.12 -15.07 17.13
C ALA A 507 13.53 -14.46 18.43
N ASP A 508 14.39 -14.02 19.35
CA ASP A 508 14.00 -13.40 20.62
C ASP A 508 13.85 -11.87 20.53
N VAL A 509 14.16 -11.27 19.36
CA VAL A 509 14.11 -9.82 19.15
C VAL A 509 12.70 -9.39 18.82
N LYS A 510 12.16 -8.44 19.60
CA LYS A 510 10.80 -7.91 19.44
C LYS A 510 10.83 -6.49 18.90
N ALA A 511 10.17 -6.27 17.79
CA ALA A 511 10.08 -4.95 17.17
C ALA A 511 9.19 -3.98 17.97
N PRO A 512 9.57 -2.70 18.07
CA PRO A 512 8.64 -1.67 18.47
C PRO A 512 7.54 -1.50 17.41
N THR A 513 6.31 -1.36 17.87
CA THR A 513 5.14 -1.23 17.00
C THR A 513 4.36 0.04 17.31
N ALA A 514 3.56 0.49 16.34
CA ALA A 514 2.59 1.56 16.54
C ALA A 514 1.26 1.24 15.86
N ASP A 515 0.17 1.43 16.61
CA ASP A 515 -1.17 1.39 16.05
C ASP A 515 -1.49 2.73 15.39
N LEU A 516 -1.71 2.70 14.09
CA LEU A 516 -2.04 3.86 13.31
C LEU A 516 -3.54 3.95 13.10
N THR A 517 -4.11 5.12 13.41
CA THR A 517 -5.49 5.45 13.05
C THR A 517 -5.46 6.62 12.07
N GLU A 518 -5.83 6.34 10.84
CA GLU A 518 -5.93 7.33 9.76
C GLU A 518 -7.37 7.76 9.59
N THR A 519 -7.64 9.04 9.75
CA THR A 519 -8.95 9.67 9.51
C THR A 519 -8.84 10.64 8.35
N THR A 520 -9.64 10.43 7.30
CA THR A 520 -9.71 11.32 6.14
C THR A 520 -11.10 11.93 6.04
N ASN A 521 -11.16 13.26 5.88
CA ASN A 521 -12.39 14.02 5.70
C ASN A 521 -12.39 14.64 4.29
N SER A 522 -12.92 13.92 3.29
CA SER A 522 -12.91 14.38 1.91
C SER A 522 -14.12 15.26 1.58
N ILE A 523 -13.87 16.37 0.92
CA ILE A 523 -14.88 17.20 0.26
C ILE A 523 -14.67 17.03 -1.25
N VAL A 524 -15.67 16.44 -1.90
CA VAL A 524 -15.62 16.10 -3.33
C VAL A 524 -16.66 16.89 -4.09
N VAL A 525 -16.25 17.52 -5.18
CA VAL A 525 -17.13 18.30 -6.06
C VAL A 525 -16.99 17.79 -7.48
N SER A 526 -18.12 17.42 -8.09
CA SER A 526 -18.20 17.03 -9.50
C SER A 526 -19.08 17.98 -10.27
N ALA A 527 -18.67 18.30 -11.48
CA ALA A 527 -19.49 19.04 -12.43
C ALA A 527 -19.44 18.38 -13.80
N GLY A 528 -20.55 18.43 -14.52
CA GLY A 528 -20.62 17.86 -15.85
C GLY A 528 -21.82 18.31 -16.66
N PHE A 529 -21.79 17.85 -17.91
CA PHE A 529 -22.77 18.23 -18.92
C PHE A 529 -23.24 16.99 -19.70
N LYS A 530 -24.57 16.81 -19.83
CA LYS A 530 -25.21 15.71 -20.57
C LYS A 530 -25.94 16.26 -21.80
N PHE A 531 -25.63 15.79 -22.98
CA PHE A 531 -26.14 16.31 -24.25
C PHE A 531 -26.52 15.20 -25.24
#